data_d33fc6f4ff69ca833b41ace72a46711c
#
_entry.id   d33fc6f4ff69ca833b41ace72a46711c
#
_cell.length_a   1.000
_cell.length_b   1.000
_cell.length_c   1.000
_cell.angle_alpha   90.00
_cell.angle_beta   90.00
_cell.angle_gamma   90.00
#
_symmetry.space_group_name_H-M   'P 1'
#
loop_
_entity.id
_entity.type
_entity.pdbx_description
1 polymer ?
#
loop_
_entity_poly.entity_id
_entity_poly.type
_entity_poly.pdbx_seq_one_letter_code
_entity_poly.pdbx_strand_id
1 'polypeptide(L)'
;MNIPASAKYAIIQRTIEKEDNLLNISWLCEAAGVSRSGYYHYLKTENNRAQREEKDFKDYQIILEAYNHRGYDKGARAIYMRLLHMDPPVHMNIKKIRRLMKKYGLFCPIRKANPYKRMARAIETSAVVPNTLNREFETRGPRKVLLTDITYIINGKAPRCYLSTIIDACTKEILAWRLSTSLAEDFVLDTVNDLIQNHKVSLSAETLIHSDQGVHYKSIRFQELVRDSELRQSMSRKANCWDNAPQESFFGHMKDEIDFSCCMSYEDMLTKIADWVEYYNNERYVWDLKKLSPKEYYQYLQTGEYPLTIPKPNQKRIEEDIFNPKKYQFSN
;
A
#
# COMPACT_ATOMS: atom_id res chain seq x y z
N MET A 1 -22.29 2.06 31.52
CA MET A 1 -20.97 1.64 31.00
C MET A 1 -20.39 0.58 31.92
N ASN A 2 -19.98 -0.55 31.37
CA ASN A 2 -19.44 -1.64 32.21
C ASN A 2 -17.94 -1.41 32.40
N ILE A 3 -17.52 -0.95 33.60
CA ILE A 3 -16.12 -0.68 33.93
C ILE A 3 -15.38 -2.02 34.06
N PRO A 4 -14.26 -2.24 33.36
CA PRO A 4 -13.51 -3.50 33.44
C PRO A 4 -12.96 -3.74 34.86
N ALA A 5 -12.88 -5.00 35.29
CA ALA A 5 -12.45 -5.38 36.65
C ALA A 5 -11.06 -4.81 37.02
N SER A 6 -10.13 -4.76 36.06
CA SER A 6 -8.80 -4.16 36.30
C SER A 6 -8.85 -2.67 36.67
N ALA A 7 -9.75 -1.90 36.05
CA ALA A 7 -9.92 -0.49 36.39
C ALA A 7 -10.55 -0.35 37.78
N LYS A 8 -11.49 -1.23 38.16
CA LYS A 8 -12.07 -1.27 39.51
C LYS A 8 -11.01 -1.58 40.58
N TYR A 9 -10.12 -2.55 40.32
CA TYR A 9 -9.02 -2.88 41.23
C TYR A 9 -8.05 -1.71 41.39
N ALA A 10 -7.73 -0.98 40.31
CA ALA A 10 -6.87 0.21 40.39
C ALA A 10 -7.51 1.33 41.24
N ILE A 11 -8.85 1.50 41.14
CA ILE A 11 -9.59 2.47 42.01
C ILE A 11 -9.52 2.03 43.46
N ILE A 12 -9.77 0.74 43.76
CA ILE A 12 -9.70 0.18 45.11
C ILE A 12 -8.29 0.44 45.70
N GLN A 13 -7.24 0.14 44.95
CA GLN A 13 -5.86 0.37 45.40
C GLN A 13 -5.60 1.84 45.74
N ARG A 14 -5.95 2.75 44.82
CA ARG A 14 -5.81 4.20 45.05
C ARG A 14 -6.63 4.70 46.26
N THR A 15 -7.78 4.05 46.53
CA THR A 15 -8.62 4.41 47.69
C THR A 15 -7.97 3.95 49.00
N ILE A 16 -7.36 2.76 49.02
CA ILE A 16 -6.66 2.23 50.20
C ILE A 16 -5.41 3.05 50.53
N GLU A 17 -4.70 3.54 49.49
CA GLU A 17 -3.46 4.36 49.65
C GLU A 17 -3.74 5.77 50.15
N LYS A 18 -4.99 6.23 50.26
CA LYS A 18 -5.31 7.53 50.82
C LYS A 18 -5.18 7.50 52.37
N GLU A 19 -4.53 8.52 52.90
CA GLU A 19 -4.30 8.65 54.35
C GLU A 19 -5.59 8.73 55.17
N ASP A 20 -6.70 9.21 54.62
CA ASP A 20 -8.00 9.34 55.23
C ASP A 20 -8.94 8.14 55.01
N ASN A 21 -8.46 7.08 54.44
CA ASN A 21 -9.28 5.91 54.11
C ASN A 21 -9.60 5.08 55.40
N LEU A 22 -10.89 5.01 55.71
CA LEU A 22 -11.43 4.19 56.79
C LEU A 22 -12.05 2.86 56.32
N LEU A 23 -12.06 2.59 55.01
CA LEU A 23 -12.73 1.46 54.43
C LEU A 23 -11.77 0.28 54.25
N ASN A 24 -12.26 -0.93 54.60
CA ASN A 24 -11.49 -2.15 54.40
C ASN A 24 -11.62 -2.69 52.98
N ILE A 25 -10.68 -3.55 52.56
CA ILE A 25 -10.63 -4.17 51.24
C ILE A 25 -11.91 -4.98 50.93
N SER A 26 -12.47 -5.64 51.93
CA SER A 26 -13.66 -6.46 51.71
C SER A 26 -14.83 -5.62 51.25
N TRP A 27 -15.09 -4.53 51.96
CA TRP A 27 -16.17 -3.59 51.67
C TRP A 27 -15.98 -2.89 50.31
N LEU A 28 -14.76 -2.46 50.00
CA LEU A 28 -14.42 -1.82 48.71
C LEU A 28 -14.62 -2.80 47.53
N CYS A 29 -14.25 -4.06 47.72
CA CYS A 29 -14.46 -5.08 46.67
C CYS A 29 -15.96 -5.37 46.47
N GLU A 30 -16.73 -5.47 47.54
CA GLU A 30 -18.17 -5.65 47.49
C GLU A 30 -18.86 -4.47 46.79
N ALA A 31 -18.59 -3.25 47.22
CA ALA A 31 -19.12 -2.02 46.62
C ALA A 31 -18.79 -1.91 45.12
N ALA A 32 -17.56 -2.31 44.71
CA ALA A 32 -17.14 -2.32 43.30
C ALA A 32 -17.68 -3.51 42.51
N GLY A 33 -18.32 -4.52 43.16
CA GLY A 33 -18.81 -5.74 42.53
C GLY A 33 -17.67 -6.59 41.94
N VAL A 34 -16.58 -6.78 42.69
CA VAL A 34 -15.40 -7.61 42.30
C VAL A 34 -15.00 -8.54 43.45
N SER A 35 -14.32 -9.66 43.12
CA SER A 35 -13.85 -10.59 44.14
C SER A 35 -12.58 -10.13 44.83
N ARG A 36 -12.44 -10.39 46.15
CA ARG A 36 -11.22 -10.14 46.89
C ARG A 36 -10.02 -10.91 46.35
N SER A 37 -10.23 -12.18 46.01
CA SER A 37 -9.17 -13.01 45.39
C SER A 37 -8.68 -12.43 44.09
N GLY A 38 -9.57 -11.88 43.26
CA GLY A 38 -9.22 -11.15 42.03
C GLY A 38 -8.39 -9.89 42.32
N TYR A 39 -8.72 -9.15 43.38
CA TYR A 39 -7.93 -7.98 43.80
C TYR A 39 -6.51 -8.37 44.23
N TYR A 40 -6.33 -9.38 45.09
CA TYR A 40 -5.00 -9.83 45.51
C TYR A 40 -4.21 -10.43 44.35
N HIS A 41 -4.86 -11.14 43.40
CA HIS A 41 -4.21 -11.57 42.18
C HIS A 41 -3.76 -10.38 41.31
N TYR A 42 -4.58 -9.34 41.22
CA TYR A 42 -4.23 -8.09 40.54
C TYR A 42 -2.98 -7.46 41.14
N LEU A 43 -2.87 -7.35 42.47
CA LEU A 43 -1.66 -6.84 43.17
C LEU A 43 -0.44 -7.73 42.89
N LYS A 44 -0.58 -9.05 43.08
CA LYS A 44 0.52 -10.02 42.84
C LYS A 44 1.09 -9.96 41.41
N THR A 45 0.29 -9.56 40.46
CA THR A 45 0.66 -9.50 39.03
C THR A 45 1.09 -8.11 38.58
N GLU A 46 1.29 -7.16 39.49
CA GLU A 46 1.65 -5.78 39.16
C GLU A 46 2.96 -5.68 38.38
N ASN A 47 4.03 -6.32 38.86
CA ASN A 47 5.32 -6.36 38.16
C ASN A 47 5.18 -6.96 36.73
N ASN A 48 4.38 -8.01 36.58
CA ASN A 48 4.14 -8.61 35.27
C ASN A 48 3.38 -7.67 34.32
N ARG A 49 2.45 -6.85 34.87
CA ARG A 49 1.73 -5.84 34.08
C ARG A 49 2.68 -4.70 33.67
N ALA A 50 3.51 -4.19 34.61
CA ALA A 50 4.50 -3.17 34.33
C ALA A 50 5.49 -3.62 33.25
N GLN A 51 6.02 -4.83 33.36
CA GLN A 51 6.91 -5.40 32.33
C GLN A 51 6.24 -5.55 30.96
N ARG A 52 4.96 -5.97 30.92
CA ARG A 52 4.19 -6.04 29.68
C ARG A 52 3.95 -4.67 29.08
N GLU A 53 3.66 -3.67 29.92
CA GLU A 53 3.46 -2.29 29.48
C GLU A 53 4.75 -1.70 28.91
N GLU A 54 5.87 -1.89 29.58
CA GLU A 54 7.19 -1.49 29.10
C GLU A 54 7.55 -2.15 27.77
N LYS A 55 7.28 -3.46 27.64
CA LYS A 55 7.48 -4.20 26.40
C LYS A 55 6.56 -3.69 25.30
N ASP A 56 5.28 -3.45 25.60
CA ASP A 56 4.33 -2.90 24.65
C ASP A 56 4.77 -1.51 24.16
N PHE A 57 5.31 -0.68 25.05
CA PHE A 57 5.82 0.64 24.71
C PHE A 57 7.06 0.55 23.82
N LYS A 58 8.03 -0.32 24.12
CA LYS A 58 9.21 -0.57 23.28
C LYS A 58 8.79 -1.05 21.88
N ASP A 59 7.88 -2.02 21.81
CA ASP A 59 7.34 -2.51 20.55
C ASP A 59 6.59 -1.41 19.76
N TYR A 60 5.90 -0.51 20.48
CA TYR A 60 5.21 0.63 19.86
C TYR A 60 6.19 1.65 19.28
N GLN A 61 7.34 1.91 19.93
CA GLN A 61 8.37 2.80 19.36
C GLN A 61 8.87 2.29 18.00
N ILE A 62 9.09 1.00 17.89
CA ILE A 62 9.48 0.37 16.61
C ILE A 62 8.37 0.51 15.55
N ILE A 63 7.10 0.34 15.95
CA ILE A 63 5.95 0.57 15.06
C ILE A 63 5.90 2.03 14.62
N LEU A 64 6.15 2.98 15.53
CA LEU A 64 6.12 4.41 15.25
C LEU A 64 7.23 4.83 14.28
N GLU A 65 8.44 4.28 14.44
CA GLU A 65 9.55 4.47 13.50
C GLU A 65 9.17 3.97 12.10
N ALA A 66 8.64 2.76 12.00
CA ALA A 66 8.18 2.21 10.73
C ALA A 66 7.02 3.01 10.12
N TYR A 67 6.14 3.58 10.94
CA TYR A 67 5.05 4.45 10.50
C TYR A 67 5.57 5.77 9.93
N ASN A 68 6.53 6.41 10.59
CA ASN A 68 7.07 7.72 10.19
C ASN A 68 8.07 7.67 9.03
N HIS A 69 8.48 6.47 8.61
CA HIS A 69 9.45 6.31 7.53
C HIS A 69 8.99 7.01 6.25
N ARG A 70 9.82 7.90 5.67
CA ARG A 70 9.52 8.73 4.50
C ARG A 70 8.33 9.69 4.65
N GLY A 71 7.70 9.78 5.83
CA GLY A 71 6.57 10.69 6.09
C GLY A 71 5.24 10.31 5.43
N TYR A 72 5.14 9.18 4.74
CA TYR A 72 3.90 8.73 4.14
C TYR A 72 3.07 7.91 5.11
N ASP A 73 1.75 8.13 5.09
CA ASP A 73 0.81 7.42 5.96
C ASP A 73 0.76 5.92 5.71
N LYS A 74 0.83 5.13 6.76
CA LYS A 74 0.91 3.68 6.67
C LYS A 74 -0.13 2.98 7.56
N GLY A 75 -0.87 2.04 6.97
CA GLY A 75 -1.70 1.12 7.71
C GLY A 75 -0.90 -0.06 8.29
N ALA A 76 -1.52 -0.84 9.17
CA ALA A 76 -0.87 -1.98 9.85
C ALA A 76 -0.20 -3.01 8.91
N ARG A 77 -0.71 -3.19 7.68
CA ARG A 77 -0.07 -4.08 6.69
C ARG A 77 1.22 -3.47 6.13
N ALA A 78 1.22 -2.17 5.82
CA ALA A 78 2.41 -1.47 5.34
C ALA A 78 3.49 -1.43 6.42
N ILE A 79 3.12 -1.14 7.68
CA ILE A 79 4.03 -1.22 8.83
C ILE A 79 4.63 -2.63 8.96
N TYR A 80 3.81 -3.67 8.90
CA TYR A 80 4.29 -5.06 8.96
C TYR A 80 5.33 -5.36 7.86
N MET A 81 5.07 -4.97 6.64
CA MET A 81 5.99 -5.16 5.52
C MET A 81 7.28 -4.36 5.73
N ARG A 82 7.19 -3.10 6.18
CA ARG A 82 8.36 -2.28 6.51
C ARG A 82 9.23 -2.93 7.58
N LEU A 83 8.62 -3.47 8.65
CA LEU A 83 9.35 -4.17 9.72
C LEU A 83 10.13 -5.37 9.20
N LEU A 84 9.64 -6.09 8.20
CA LEU A 84 10.36 -7.19 7.56
C LEU A 84 11.59 -6.74 6.76
N HIS A 85 11.59 -5.47 6.29
CA HIS A 85 12.69 -4.87 5.51
C HIS A 85 13.63 -3.99 6.36
N MET A 86 13.48 -3.98 7.67
CA MET A 86 14.44 -3.33 8.56
C MET A 86 15.71 -4.18 8.69
N ASP A 87 16.81 -3.54 9.02
CA ASP A 87 18.07 -4.22 9.32
C ASP A 87 18.46 -3.94 10.80
N PRO A 88 18.41 -4.96 11.67
CA PRO A 88 17.91 -6.32 11.43
C PRO A 88 16.37 -6.40 11.25
N PRO A 89 15.86 -7.42 10.53
CA PRO A 89 14.42 -7.59 10.33
C PRO A 89 13.64 -7.76 11.63
N VAL A 90 12.52 -7.05 11.77
CA VAL A 90 11.65 -7.14 12.95
C VAL A 90 10.42 -7.99 12.66
N HIS A 91 10.30 -9.12 13.36
CA HIS A 91 9.19 -10.03 13.22
C HIS A 91 8.09 -9.74 14.26
N MET A 92 7.02 -9.07 13.85
CA MET A 92 5.89 -8.74 14.71
C MET A 92 4.57 -9.15 14.07
N ASN A 93 3.70 -9.86 14.82
CA ASN A 93 2.40 -10.27 14.31
C ASN A 93 1.50 -9.05 14.01
N ILE A 94 0.82 -9.04 12.86
CA ILE A 94 -0.10 -7.96 12.45
C ILE A 94 -1.19 -7.70 13.51
N LYS A 95 -1.67 -8.74 14.21
CA LYS A 95 -2.65 -8.57 15.31
C LYS A 95 -2.05 -7.73 16.45
N LYS A 96 -0.76 -7.93 16.78
CA LYS A 96 -0.03 -7.14 17.78
C LYS A 96 0.13 -5.69 17.31
N ILE A 97 0.56 -5.47 16.05
CA ILE A 97 0.67 -4.13 15.45
C ILE A 97 -0.65 -3.38 15.57
N ARG A 98 -1.78 -3.98 15.13
CA ARG A 98 -3.12 -3.37 15.24
C ARG A 98 -3.52 -3.05 16.67
N ARG A 99 -3.21 -3.95 17.62
CA ARG A 99 -3.50 -3.76 19.05
C ARG A 99 -2.73 -2.56 19.60
N LEU A 100 -1.42 -2.46 19.30
CA LEU A 100 -0.57 -1.38 19.78
C LEU A 100 -0.91 -0.04 19.12
N MET A 101 -1.17 -0.03 17.81
CA MET A 101 -1.68 1.17 17.11
C MET A 101 -2.95 1.68 17.80
N LYS A 102 -3.92 0.80 18.07
CA LYS A 102 -5.16 1.18 18.77
C LYS A 102 -4.90 1.67 20.19
N LYS A 103 -4.01 0.99 20.93
CA LYS A 103 -3.68 1.31 22.33
C LYS A 103 -3.07 2.71 22.48
N TYR A 104 -2.19 3.09 21.56
CA TYR A 104 -1.47 4.36 21.58
C TYR A 104 -2.05 5.42 20.62
N GLY A 105 -3.25 5.21 20.09
CA GLY A 105 -3.94 6.19 19.26
C GLY A 105 -3.32 6.44 17.88
N LEU A 106 -2.48 5.52 17.38
CA LEU A 106 -1.89 5.62 16.04
C LEU A 106 -2.85 5.06 15.00
N PHE A 107 -3.23 5.87 14.03
CA PHE A 107 -4.15 5.46 12.96
C PHE A 107 -3.69 6.02 11.61
N CYS A 108 -4.01 5.30 10.54
CA CYS A 108 -3.75 5.74 9.19
C CYS A 108 -4.92 6.61 8.72
N PRO A 109 -4.70 7.88 8.33
CA PRO A 109 -5.75 8.79 7.89
C PRO A 109 -6.22 8.51 6.46
N ILE A 110 -5.50 7.68 5.67
CA ILE A 110 -5.88 7.35 4.30
C ILE A 110 -7.30 6.78 4.26
N ARG A 111 -8.14 7.37 3.41
CA ARG A 111 -9.54 6.96 3.26
C ARG A 111 -9.65 5.48 2.89
N LYS A 112 -10.62 4.80 3.49
CA LYS A 112 -10.99 3.43 3.08
C LYS A 112 -11.82 3.52 1.80
N ALA A 113 -11.48 2.72 0.79
CA ALA A 113 -12.31 2.58 -0.41
C ALA A 113 -13.72 2.15 -0.01
N ASN A 114 -14.75 2.83 -0.53
CA ASN A 114 -16.14 2.47 -0.28
C ASN A 114 -16.48 1.17 -1.02
N PRO A 115 -16.77 0.07 -0.31
CA PRO A 115 -17.05 -1.22 -0.94
C PRO A 115 -18.30 -1.18 -1.83
N TYR A 116 -19.29 -0.33 -1.50
CA TYR A 116 -20.51 -0.19 -2.30
C TYR A 116 -20.26 0.49 -3.64
N LYS A 117 -19.36 1.50 -3.72
CA LYS A 117 -18.95 2.10 -5.00
C LYS A 117 -18.24 1.10 -5.90
N ARG A 118 -17.42 0.24 -5.31
CA ARG A 118 -16.70 -0.83 -6.02
C ARG A 118 -17.68 -1.88 -6.56
N MET A 119 -18.69 -2.24 -5.77
CA MET A 119 -19.73 -3.20 -6.16
C MET A 119 -20.69 -2.63 -7.21
N ALA A 120 -21.11 -1.37 -7.08
CA ALA A 120 -21.94 -0.68 -8.07
C ALA A 120 -21.25 -0.58 -9.43
N ARG A 121 -19.97 -0.19 -9.47
CA ARG A 121 -19.16 -0.21 -10.69
C ARG A 121 -19.06 -1.63 -11.30
N ALA A 122 -18.91 -2.66 -10.45
CA ALA A 122 -18.88 -4.06 -10.90
C ALA A 122 -20.18 -4.50 -11.58
N ILE A 123 -21.32 -4.02 -11.12
CA ILE A 123 -22.64 -4.33 -11.68
C ILE A 123 -22.86 -3.58 -13.01
N GLU A 124 -22.50 -2.29 -13.07
CA GLU A 124 -22.66 -1.48 -14.31
C GLU A 124 -21.86 -2.01 -15.49
N THR A 125 -20.71 -2.66 -15.22
CA THR A 125 -19.81 -3.14 -16.28
C THR A 125 -20.03 -4.60 -16.67
N SER A 126 -20.77 -5.39 -15.90
CA SER A 126 -21.14 -6.77 -16.28
C SER A 126 -22.06 -6.86 -17.49
N ALA A 127 -22.66 -5.75 -17.94
CA ALA A 127 -23.62 -5.66 -19.04
C ALA A 127 -22.99 -5.44 -20.42
N VAL A 128 -21.66 -5.34 -20.60
CA VAL A 128 -21.04 -4.97 -21.88
C VAL A 128 -19.93 -5.92 -22.32
N VAL A 129 -20.23 -6.67 -23.39
CA VAL A 129 -19.38 -7.35 -24.42
C VAL A 129 -18.01 -7.94 -24.05
N PRO A 130 -17.66 -9.18 -24.52
CA PRO A 130 -16.43 -9.89 -24.15
C PRO A 130 -15.15 -9.13 -24.54
N ASN A 131 -14.23 -9.00 -23.57
CA ASN A 131 -12.95 -8.31 -23.68
C ASN A 131 -11.88 -9.28 -24.22
N THR A 132 -11.21 -8.95 -25.31
CA THR A 132 -10.16 -9.78 -25.93
C THR A 132 -8.85 -9.84 -25.13
N LEU A 133 -8.65 -8.99 -24.13
CA LEU A 133 -7.48 -9.02 -23.23
C LEU A 133 -7.70 -9.82 -21.94
N ASN A 134 -8.91 -10.35 -21.73
CA ASN A 134 -9.28 -11.33 -20.68
C ASN A 134 -8.66 -11.09 -19.32
N ARG A 135 -8.38 -9.82 -18.90
CA ARG A 135 -7.80 -9.43 -17.59
C ARG A 135 -6.51 -10.16 -17.19
N GLU A 136 -5.82 -10.78 -18.12
CA GLU A 136 -4.60 -11.55 -17.89
C GLU A 136 -3.34 -10.66 -17.90
N PHE A 137 -3.45 -9.41 -17.44
CA PHE A 137 -2.32 -8.47 -17.39
C PHE A 137 -1.16 -9.00 -16.52
N GLU A 138 -1.48 -9.68 -15.43
CA GLU A 138 -0.49 -10.18 -14.47
C GLU A 138 0.14 -11.51 -14.89
N THR A 139 -0.55 -12.30 -15.70
CA THR A 139 -0.14 -13.67 -16.07
C THR A 139 0.92 -13.72 -17.16
N ARG A 140 1.07 -12.64 -17.94
CA ARG A 140 2.04 -12.59 -19.05
C ARG A 140 3.49 -12.39 -18.63
N GLY A 141 3.72 -12.09 -17.36
CA GLY A 141 5.07 -11.82 -16.82
C GLY A 141 5.53 -10.37 -16.96
N PRO A 142 6.69 -10.04 -16.37
CA PRO A 142 7.20 -8.67 -16.34
C PRO A 142 7.55 -8.14 -17.74
N ARG A 143 7.36 -6.85 -17.96
CA ARG A 143 7.66 -6.12 -19.20
C ARG A 143 6.85 -6.57 -20.45
N LYS A 144 5.82 -7.39 -20.28
CA LYS A 144 4.97 -7.85 -21.39
C LYS A 144 3.75 -6.96 -21.63
N VAL A 145 3.19 -6.38 -20.59
CA VAL A 145 2.07 -5.44 -20.67
C VAL A 145 2.40 -4.20 -19.85
N LEU A 146 2.44 -3.07 -20.51
CA LEU A 146 2.67 -1.76 -19.92
C LEU A 146 1.36 -0.96 -19.99
N LEU A 147 0.99 -0.33 -18.90
CA LEU A 147 -0.19 0.52 -18.82
C LEU A 147 0.25 1.98 -18.86
N THR A 148 -0.37 2.79 -19.69
CA THR A 148 -0.12 4.23 -19.74
C THR A 148 -1.40 5.03 -19.59
N ASP A 149 -1.31 6.13 -18.84
CA ASP A 149 -2.43 7.04 -18.61
C ASP A 149 -1.94 8.41 -18.15
N ILE A 150 -2.82 9.40 -18.21
CA ILE A 150 -2.56 10.77 -17.80
C ILE A 150 -3.48 11.11 -16.63
N THR A 151 -2.91 11.69 -15.58
CA THR A 151 -3.72 12.26 -14.49
C THR A 151 -3.48 13.76 -14.31
N TYR A 152 -4.50 14.43 -13.78
CA TYR A 152 -4.45 15.85 -13.45
C TYR A 152 -4.03 16.04 -12.00
N ILE A 153 -3.12 16.97 -11.76
CA ILE A 153 -2.72 17.40 -10.42
C ILE A 153 -3.08 18.88 -10.27
N ILE A 154 -3.99 19.14 -9.34
CA ILE A 154 -4.52 20.49 -9.07
C ILE A 154 -4.37 20.72 -7.57
N ASN A 155 -3.69 21.78 -7.22
CA ASN A 155 -3.44 22.17 -5.81
C ASN A 155 -3.91 23.62 -5.57
N GLY A 156 -4.51 24.33 -6.37
CA GLY A 156 -5.02 25.69 -6.11
C GLY A 156 -3.97 26.80 -5.89
N LYS A 157 -2.72 26.45 -5.55
CA LYS A 157 -1.62 27.39 -5.32
C LYS A 157 -0.54 27.29 -6.41
N ALA A 158 -0.18 26.09 -6.82
CA ALA A 158 0.73 25.83 -7.92
C ALA A 158 -0.02 25.76 -9.27
N PRO A 159 0.71 25.85 -10.40
CA PRO A 159 0.12 25.64 -11.72
C PRO A 159 -0.57 24.27 -11.81
N ARG A 160 -1.63 24.17 -12.59
CA ARG A 160 -2.22 22.88 -12.96
C ARG A 160 -1.18 22.06 -13.72
N CYS A 161 -0.93 20.85 -13.27
CA CYS A 161 0.01 19.93 -13.90
C CYS A 161 -0.70 18.67 -14.40
N TYR A 162 -0.07 18.05 -15.37
CA TYR A 162 -0.48 16.78 -15.99
C TYR A 162 0.66 15.80 -15.81
N LEU A 163 0.36 14.63 -15.29
CA LEU A 163 1.33 13.56 -15.10
C LEU A 163 1.02 12.41 -16.04
N SER A 164 1.92 12.12 -16.95
CA SER A 164 1.92 10.91 -17.79
C SER A 164 2.77 9.85 -17.11
N THR A 165 2.30 8.60 -17.06
CA THR A 165 3.04 7.49 -16.46
C THR A 165 2.94 6.24 -17.32
N ILE A 166 4.00 5.42 -17.30
CA ILE A 166 4.01 4.07 -17.88
C ILE A 166 4.38 3.10 -16.76
N ILE A 167 3.50 2.15 -16.47
CA ILE A 167 3.61 1.19 -15.37
C ILE A 167 3.59 -0.23 -15.91
N ASP A 168 4.47 -1.09 -15.43
CA ASP A 168 4.41 -2.52 -15.72
C ASP A 168 3.19 -3.16 -15.02
N ALA A 169 2.30 -3.75 -15.77
CA ALA A 169 1.10 -4.36 -15.23
C ALA A 169 1.37 -5.54 -14.28
N CYS A 170 2.46 -6.26 -14.49
CA CYS A 170 2.87 -7.41 -13.66
C CYS A 170 3.51 -6.96 -12.35
N THR A 171 4.57 -6.17 -12.43
CA THR A 171 5.37 -5.77 -11.26
C THR A 171 4.85 -4.52 -10.56
N LYS A 172 3.94 -3.77 -11.18
CA LYS A 172 3.46 -2.46 -10.75
C LYS A 172 4.54 -1.37 -10.74
N GLU A 173 5.73 -1.65 -11.26
CA GLU A 173 6.84 -0.69 -11.32
C GLU A 173 6.54 0.45 -12.28
N ILE A 174 6.77 1.69 -11.84
CA ILE A 174 6.72 2.86 -12.71
C ILE A 174 8.02 2.88 -13.52
N LEU A 175 7.92 2.69 -14.82
CA LEU A 175 9.05 2.61 -15.73
C LEU A 175 9.43 3.97 -16.31
N ALA A 176 8.43 4.81 -16.57
CA ALA A 176 8.62 6.17 -17.06
C ALA A 176 7.51 7.07 -16.56
N TRP A 177 7.82 8.34 -16.38
CA TRP A 177 6.84 9.36 -16.02
C TRP A 177 7.34 10.74 -16.46
N ARG A 178 6.40 11.62 -16.80
CA ARG A 178 6.65 13.02 -17.12
C ARG A 178 5.59 13.92 -16.51
N LEU A 179 6.02 15.04 -15.94
CA LEU A 179 5.13 16.11 -15.48
C LEU A 179 5.18 17.24 -16.49
N SER A 180 4.03 17.87 -16.76
CA SER A 180 3.94 19.02 -17.67
C SER A 180 2.86 19.98 -17.19
N THR A 181 3.03 21.26 -17.46
CA THR A 181 1.98 22.28 -17.30
C THR A 181 1.09 22.40 -18.54
N SER A 182 1.45 21.75 -19.64
CA SER A 182 0.71 21.67 -20.88
C SER A 182 0.20 20.26 -21.15
N LEU A 183 -1.03 20.13 -21.63
CA LEU A 183 -1.60 18.87 -22.11
C LEU A 183 -1.27 18.62 -23.57
N ALA A 184 -0.17 19.17 -24.09
CA ALA A 184 0.30 18.92 -25.44
C ALA A 184 0.74 17.45 -25.60
N GLU A 185 0.71 16.94 -26.82
CA GLU A 185 1.09 15.56 -27.12
C GLU A 185 2.53 15.22 -26.76
N ASP A 186 3.44 16.19 -26.91
CA ASP A 186 4.89 16.00 -26.77
C ASP A 186 5.29 15.39 -25.42
N PHE A 187 4.64 15.77 -24.29
CA PHE A 187 5.03 15.21 -22.99
C PHE A 187 4.66 13.70 -22.85
N VAL A 188 3.66 13.22 -23.60
CA VAL A 188 3.32 11.80 -23.66
C VAL A 188 4.34 11.06 -24.51
N LEU A 189 4.75 11.64 -25.65
CA LEU A 189 5.80 11.09 -26.49
C LEU A 189 7.14 11.02 -25.74
N ASP A 190 7.47 12.07 -24.97
CA ASP A 190 8.66 12.09 -24.11
C ASP A 190 8.62 11.00 -23.04
N THR A 191 7.44 10.70 -22.49
CA THR A 191 7.30 9.57 -21.55
C THR A 191 7.63 8.24 -22.19
N VAL A 192 7.23 8.02 -23.44
CA VAL A 192 7.60 6.81 -24.22
C VAL A 192 9.09 6.80 -24.56
N ASN A 193 9.65 7.94 -24.94
CA ASN A 193 11.10 8.05 -25.20
C ASN A 193 11.92 7.70 -23.97
N ASP A 194 11.54 8.19 -22.77
CA ASP A 194 12.18 7.83 -21.50
C ASP A 194 12.08 6.33 -21.21
N LEU A 195 10.92 5.72 -21.46
CA LEU A 195 10.77 4.27 -21.34
C LEU A 195 11.77 3.53 -22.22
N ILE A 196 11.86 3.91 -23.49
CA ILE A 196 12.76 3.25 -24.44
C ILE A 196 14.21 3.47 -24.03
N GLN A 197 14.60 4.70 -23.70
CA GLN A 197 15.96 5.02 -23.31
C GLN A 197 16.42 4.24 -22.09
N ASN A 198 15.57 4.10 -21.08
CA ASN A 198 15.96 3.52 -19.79
C ASN A 198 15.73 2.01 -19.70
N HIS A 199 14.80 1.46 -20.50
CA HIS A 199 14.32 0.07 -20.35
C HIS A 199 14.39 -0.78 -21.62
N LYS A 200 14.92 -0.27 -22.75
CA LYS A 200 14.99 -0.97 -24.06
C LYS A 200 15.48 -2.43 -23.94
N VAL A 201 16.49 -2.67 -23.12
CA VAL A 201 17.07 -4.01 -22.95
C VAL A 201 16.07 -5.01 -22.33
N SER A 202 15.14 -4.54 -21.53
CA SER A 202 14.12 -5.38 -20.85
C SER A 202 12.82 -5.50 -21.62
N LEU A 203 12.64 -4.72 -22.70
CA LEU A 203 11.47 -4.74 -23.58
C LEU A 203 11.69 -5.70 -24.76
N SER A 204 10.63 -6.16 -25.36
CA SER A 204 10.65 -7.05 -26.53
C SER A 204 9.56 -6.67 -27.52
N ALA A 205 9.66 -7.16 -28.77
CA ALA A 205 8.63 -6.97 -29.78
C ALA A 205 7.22 -7.50 -29.37
N GLU A 206 7.14 -8.31 -28.30
CA GLU A 206 5.86 -8.74 -27.73
C GLU A 206 5.31 -7.78 -26.68
N THR A 207 6.10 -6.78 -26.25
CA THR A 207 5.66 -5.81 -25.24
C THR A 207 4.51 -4.97 -25.77
N LEU A 208 3.42 -4.96 -25.01
CA LEU A 208 2.19 -4.27 -25.33
C LEU A 208 2.05 -3.01 -24.49
N ILE A 209 1.97 -1.84 -25.09
CA ILE A 209 1.55 -0.61 -24.42
C ILE A 209 0.04 -0.49 -24.52
N HIS A 210 -0.64 -0.52 -23.39
CA HIS A 210 -2.08 -0.41 -23.28
C HIS A 210 -2.48 0.94 -22.68
N SER A 211 -3.40 1.63 -23.37
CA SER A 211 -3.94 2.94 -22.96
C SER A 211 -5.46 2.97 -23.03
N ASP A 212 -6.04 4.02 -22.51
CA ASP A 212 -7.41 4.39 -22.85
C ASP A 212 -7.49 4.91 -24.29
N GLN A 213 -8.71 5.36 -24.71
CA GLN A 213 -8.93 5.96 -26.02
C GLN A 213 -8.70 7.48 -26.05
N GLY A 214 -7.85 8.01 -25.16
CA GLY A 214 -7.47 9.40 -25.15
C GLY A 214 -6.91 9.90 -26.48
N VAL A 215 -7.10 11.19 -26.78
CA VAL A 215 -6.67 11.79 -28.06
C VAL A 215 -5.16 11.66 -28.29
N HIS A 216 -4.36 11.74 -27.22
CA HIS A 216 -2.90 11.61 -27.27
C HIS A 216 -2.45 10.23 -27.79
N TYR A 217 -3.12 9.17 -27.35
CA TYR A 217 -2.80 7.78 -27.70
C TYR A 217 -3.32 7.36 -29.10
N LYS A 218 -4.27 8.14 -29.66
CA LYS A 218 -4.80 7.94 -31.02
C LYS A 218 -4.02 8.70 -32.07
N SER A 219 -3.12 9.58 -31.66
CA SER A 219 -2.35 10.39 -32.60
C SER A 219 -1.46 9.54 -33.50
N ILE A 220 -1.22 10.00 -34.69
CA ILE A 220 -0.32 9.33 -35.65
C ILE A 220 1.09 9.27 -35.08
N ARG A 221 1.59 10.36 -34.48
CA ARG A 221 2.93 10.45 -33.88
C ARG A 221 3.15 9.41 -32.77
N PHE A 222 2.14 9.22 -31.91
CA PHE A 222 2.23 8.20 -30.84
C PHE A 222 2.29 6.80 -31.42
N GLN A 223 1.42 6.49 -32.41
CA GLN A 223 1.38 5.19 -33.05
C GLN A 223 2.68 4.87 -33.82
N GLU A 224 3.24 5.86 -34.51
CA GLU A 224 4.54 5.75 -35.18
C GLU A 224 5.67 5.52 -34.20
N LEU A 225 5.75 6.31 -33.12
CA LEU A 225 6.77 6.15 -32.09
C LEU A 225 6.75 4.74 -31.47
N VAL A 226 5.55 4.23 -31.11
CA VAL A 226 5.40 2.88 -30.54
C VAL A 226 5.83 1.80 -31.53
N ARG A 227 5.41 1.93 -32.80
CA ARG A 227 5.79 0.99 -33.86
C ARG A 227 7.30 1.02 -34.15
N ASP A 228 7.86 2.21 -34.29
CA ASP A 228 9.30 2.39 -34.62
C ASP A 228 10.19 1.93 -33.47
N SER A 229 9.64 1.87 -32.25
CA SER A 229 10.28 1.28 -31.07
C SER A 229 10.11 -0.25 -30.96
N GLU A 230 9.54 -0.89 -31.98
CA GLU A 230 9.24 -2.33 -32.00
C GLU A 230 8.30 -2.78 -30.89
N LEU A 231 7.40 -1.89 -30.41
CA LEU A 231 6.40 -2.17 -29.42
C LEU A 231 5.02 -2.31 -30.04
N ARG A 232 4.11 -2.99 -29.36
CA ARG A 232 2.73 -3.17 -29.82
C ARG A 232 1.80 -2.24 -29.04
N GLN A 233 0.86 -1.62 -29.72
CA GLN A 233 -0.17 -0.80 -29.10
C GLN A 233 -1.46 -1.60 -28.89
N SER A 234 -2.11 -1.35 -27.76
CA SER A 234 -3.47 -1.79 -27.43
C SER A 234 -4.24 -0.65 -26.80
N MET A 235 -5.53 -0.59 -27.04
CA MET A 235 -6.41 0.38 -26.43
C MET A 235 -7.59 -0.31 -25.74
N SER A 236 -8.00 0.21 -24.58
CA SER A 236 -9.24 -0.21 -23.93
C SER A 236 -10.43 0.07 -24.85
N ARG A 237 -11.50 -0.72 -24.73
CA ARG A 237 -12.74 -0.43 -25.47
C ARG A 237 -13.41 0.81 -24.90
N LYS A 238 -14.16 1.52 -25.75
CA LYS A 238 -14.89 2.73 -25.34
C LYS A 238 -15.80 2.43 -24.16
N ALA A 239 -15.67 3.21 -23.10
CA ALA A 239 -16.42 3.09 -21.84
C ALA A 239 -16.13 1.85 -20.96
N ASN A 240 -15.01 1.16 -21.15
CA ASN A 240 -14.62 0.02 -20.32
C ASN A 240 -13.52 0.42 -19.31
N CYS A 241 -13.92 0.98 -18.17
CA CYS A 241 -13.01 1.45 -17.10
C CYS A 241 -12.25 0.31 -16.38
N TRP A 242 -12.58 -0.96 -16.63
CA TRP A 242 -11.89 -2.10 -16.01
C TRP A 242 -10.50 -2.36 -16.58
N ASP A 243 -10.30 -2.03 -17.83
CA ASP A 243 -9.03 -2.27 -18.52
C ASP A 243 -7.95 -1.28 -18.03
N ASN A 244 -8.35 -0.15 -17.41
CA ASN A 244 -7.46 0.84 -16.81
C ASN A 244 -7.54 0.92 -15.28
N ALA A 245 -8.28 0.00 -14.62
CA ALA A 245 -8.46 -0.01 -13.17
C ALA A 245 -7.15 -0.06 -12.36
N PRO A 246 -6.08 -0.75 -12.78
CA PRO A 246 -4.79 -0.70 -12.10
C PRO A 246 -4.19 0.71 -12.09
N GLN A 247 -4.30 1.44 -13.20
CA GLN A 247 -3.79 2.80 -13.35
C GLN A 247 -4.60 3.81 -12.51
N GLU A 248 -5.94 3.68 -12.52
CA GLU A 248 -6.81 4.50 -11.66
C GLU A 248 -6.49 4.27 -10.17
N SER A 249 -6.28 3.02 -9.77
CA SER A 249 -5.90 2.68 -8.40
C SER A 249 -4.55 3.27 -8.02
N PHE A 250 -3.58 3.21 -8.92
CA PHE A 250 -2.25 3.79 -8.76
C PHE A 250 -2.34 5.31 -8.53
N PHE A 251 -3.03 6.04 -9.41
CA PHE A 251 -3.20 7.49 -9.25
C PHE A 251 -3.98 7.85 -7.99
N GLY A 252 -4.95 7.02 -7.59
CA GLY A 252 -5.65 7.18 -6.32
C GLY A 252 -4.72 7.11 -5.13
N HIS A 253 -3.85 6.11 -5.08
CA HIS A 253 -2.84 5.96 -4.02
C HIS A 253 -1.84 7.11 -4.01
N MET A 254 -1.33 7.51 -5.17
CA MET A 254 -0.41 8.64 -5.29
C MET A 254 -1.03 9.92 -4.70
N LYS A 255 -2.26 10.24 -5.09
CA LYS A 255 -2.96 11.46 -4.62
C LYS A 255 -3.37 11.39 -3.15
N ASP A 256 -3.58 10.20 -2.59
CA ASP A 256 -3.89 10.02 -1.17
C ASP A 256 -2.60 10.07 -0.30
N GLU A 257 -1.43 9.73 -0.86
CA GLU A 257 -0.15 9.67 -0.13
C GLU A 257 0.65 10.97 -0.23
N ILE A 258 0.59 11.69 -1.37
CA ILE A 258 1.32 12.96 -1.55
C ILE A 258 0.47 14.14 -1.05
N ASP A 259 1.01 14.89 -0.10
CA ASP A 259 0.45 16.18 0.26
C ASP A 259 0.99 17.28 -0.68
N PHE A 260 0.16 17.69 -1.63
CA PHE A 260 0.50 18.78 -2.55
C PHE A 260 0.17 20.18 -1.98
N SER A 261 -0.41 20.31 -0.80
CA SER A 261 -0.90 21.58 -0.24
C SER A 261 0.19 22.64 -0.03
N CYS A 262 1.42 22.19 0.17
CA CYS A 262 2.59 23.05 0.36
C CYS A 262 3.31 23.43 -0.94
N CYS A 263 2.95 22.85 -2.09
CA CYS A 263 3.57 23.18 -3.38
C CYS A 263 3.11 24.54 -3.88
N MET A 264 4.06 25.41 -4.22
CA MET A 264 3.82 26.75 -4.73
C MET A 264 4.24 26.90 -6.20
N SER A 265 5.11 26.01 -6.68
CA SER A 265 5.69 26.04 -8.02
C SER A 265 5.57 24.69 -8.74
N TYR A 266 5.92 24.69 -10.02
CA TYR A 266 6.08 23.45 -10.81
C TYR A 266 7.21 22.59 -10.25
N GLU A 267 8.31 23.20 -9.86
CA GLU A 267 9.51 22.55 -9.33
C GLU A 267 9.21 21.83 -8.01
N ASP A 268 8.37 22.42 -7.13
CA ASP A 268 7.93 21.78 -5.90
C ASP A 268 7.13 20.50 -6.20
N MET A 269 6.21 20.59 -7.18
CA MET A 269 5.41 19.43 -7.60
C MET A 269 6.29 18.35 -8.23
N LEU A 270 7.24 18.73 -9.08
CA LEU A 270 8.17 17.82 -9.74
C LEU A 270 8.99 17.06 -8.71
N THR A 271 9.56 17.77 -7.73
CA THR A 271 10.37 17.19 -6.65
C THR A 271 9.54 16.19 -5.82
N LYS A 272 8.34 16.58 -5.40
CA LYS A 272 7.47 15.69 -4.62
C LYS A 272 7.06 14.41 -5.36
N ILE A 273 6.79 14.53 -6.66
CA ILE A 273 6.46 13.38 -7.49
C ILE A 273 7.68 12.49 -7.67
N ALA A 274 8.84 13.06 -7.93
CA ALA A 274 10.11 12.32 -8.08
C ALA A 274 10.43 11.52 -6.81
N ASP A 275 10.37 12.16 -5.64
CA ASP A 275 10.60 11.52 -4.35
C ASP A 275 9.60 10.39 -4.09
N TRP A 276 8.33 10.62 -4.45
CA TRP A 276 7.30 9.60 -4.27
C TRP A 276 7.46 8.42 -5.25
N VAL A 277 7.84 8.67 -6.51
CA VAL A 277 8.11 7.60 -7.49
C VAL A 277 9.28 6.74 -7.03
N GLU A 278 10.35 7.37 -6.51
CA GLU A 278 11.49 6.65 -5.94
C GLU A 278 11.06 5.77 -4.76
N TYR A 279 10.32 6.34 -3.81
CA TYR A 279 9.72 5.59 -2.70
C TYR A 279 8.81 4.47 -3.20
N TYR A 280 7.93 4.75 -4.18
CA TYR A 280 6.98 3.78 -4.71
C TYR A 280 7.67 2.56 -5.29
N ASN A 281 8.68 2.76 -6.12
CA ASN A 281 9.38 1.68 -6.79
C ASN A 281 10.27 0.86 -5.84
N ASN A 282 10.91 1.49 -4.85
CA ASN A 282 11.93 0.84 -4.03
C ASN A 282 11.49 0.50 -2.61
N GLU A 283 10.57 1.25 -2.00
CA GLU A 283 10.26 1.14 -0.57
C GLU A 283 8.77 0.99 -0.25
N ARG A 284 7.88 1.17 -1.24
CA ARG A 284 6.45 0.96 -1.07
C ARG A 284 6.09 -0.51 -1.28
N TYR A 285 6.15 -1.27 -0.22
CA TYR A 285 5.88 -2.70 -0.24
C TYR A 285 4.39 -2.98 -0.48
N VAL A 286 4.12 -3.94 -1.37
CA VAL A 286 2.77 -4.32 -1.79
C VAL A 286 2.46 -5.75 -1.35
N TRP A 287 1.32 -5.94 -0.71
CA TRP A 287 0.95 -7.24 -0.16
C TRP A 287 0.86 -8.34 -1.23
N ASP A 288 0.25 -8.00 -2.37
CA ASP A 288 0.02 -8.92 -3.47
C ASP A 288 1.28 -9.19 -4.31
N LEU A 289 2.30 -8.33 -4.21
CA LEU A 289 3.65 -8.56 -4.75
C LEU A 289 4.54 -9.32 -3.75
N LYS A 290 3.99 -10.29 -3.04
CA LYS A 290 4.71 -11.09 -2.03
C LYS A 290 5.37 -10.25 -0.92
N LYS A 291 4.82 -9.09 -0.61
CA LYS A 291 5.32 -8.12 0.39
C LYS A 291 6.61 -7.40 -0.03
N LEU A 292 6.94 -7.44 -1.30
CA LEU A 292 8.07 -6.76 -1.90
C LEU A 292 7.65 -5.41 -2.48
N SER A 293 8.61 -4.53 -2.72
CA SER A 293 8.43 -3.37 -3.56
C SER A 293 8.32 -3.76 -5.03
N PRO A 294 7.81 -2.91 -5.92
CA PRO A 294 7.74 -3.19 -7.35
C PRO A 294 9.08 -3.65 -7.94
N LYS A 295 10.19 -2.97 -7.58
CA LYS A 295 11.52 -3.29 -8.08
C LYS A 295 12.09 -4.59 -7.50
N GLU A 296 11.92 -4.82 -6.19
CA GLU A 296 12.29 -6.09 -5.56
C GLU A 296 11.51 -7.26 -6.15
N TYR A 297 10.22 -7.05 -6.43
CA TYR A 297 9.40 -8.09 -7.06
C TYR A 297 9.86 -8.39 -8.48
N TYR A 298 10.25 -7.38 -9.26
CA TYR A 298 10.86 -7.59 -10.57
C TYR A 298 12.15 -8.41 -10.45
N GLN A 299 13.06 -8.05 -9.53
CA GLN A 299 14.30 -8.80 -9.28
C GLN A 299 14.02 -10.25 -8.87
N TYR A 300 13.07 -10.46 -7.96
CA TYR A 300 12.65 -11.80 -7.56
C TYR A 300 12.14 -12.63 -8.75
N LEU A 301 11.37 -12.03 -9.67
CA LEU A 301 10.91 -12.74 -10.87
C LEU A 301 12.06 -13.09 -11.85
N GLN A 302 13.13 -12.29 -11.86
CA GLN A 302 14.30 -12.54 -12.71
C GLN A 302 15.24 -13.59 -12.12
N THR A 303 15.49 -13.55 -10.81
CA THR A 303 16.51 -14.38 -10.14
C THR A 303 15.93 -15.63 -9.49
N GLY A 304 14.66 -15.62 -9.14
CA GLY A 304 14.03 -16.65 -8.29
C GLY A 304 14.38 -16.52 -6.81
N GLU A 305 15.24 -15.57 -6.42
CA GLU A 305 15.69 -15.38 -5.05
C GLU A 305 14.75 -14.44 -4.27
N TYR A 306 14.12 -14.97 -3.21
CA TYR A 306 13.25 -14.17 -2.36
C TYR A 306 14.06 -13.45 -1.28
N PRO A 307 14.02 -12.10 -1.23
CA PRO A 307 14.99 -11.34 -0.42
C PRO A 307 14.67 -11.31 1.08
N LEU A 308 13.44 -11.68 1.51
CA LEU A 308 13.06 -11.56 2.92
C LEU A 308 13.21 -12.86 3.70
N THR A 309 13.73 -12.73 4.92
CA THR A 309 13.70 -13.84 5.89
C THR A 309 12.33 -13.86 6.59
N ILE A 310 11.54 -14.90 6.34
CA ILE A 310 10.21 -15.06 6.94
C ILE A 310 10.26 -16.17 8.00
N PRO A 311 9.69 -15.94 9.21
CA PRO A 311 9.61 -16.98 10.24
C PRO A 311 8.88 -18.24 9.75
N LYS A 312 9.40 -19.42 10.08
CA LYS A 312 8.92 -20.74 9.67
C LYS A 312 7.39 -20.96 9.62
N PRO A 313 6.54 -20.42 10.52
CA PRO A 313 5.10 -20.62 10.42
C PRO A 313 4.45 -20.02 9.15
N ASN A 314 5.10 -19.02 8.55
CA ASN A 314 4.64 -18.38 7.33
C ASN A 314 5.36 -18.87 6.06
N GLN A 315 6.51 -19.57 6.19
CA GLN A 315 7.23 -20.15 5.06
C GLN A 315 6.38 -21.16 4.29
N LYS A 316 5.73 -22.11 5.00
CA LYS A 316 4.83 -23.10 4.37
C LYS A 316 3.75 -22.47 3.51
N ARG A 317 3.17 -21.35 3.96
CA ARG A 317 2.12 -20.65 3.20
C ARG A 317 2.64 -19.96 1.94
N ILE A 318 3.89 -19.52 1.96
CA ILE A 318 4.52 -18.87 0.80
C ILE A 318 4.99 -19.92 -0.20
N GLU A 319 5.57 -21.03 0.27
CA GLU A 319 5.94 -22.16 -0.58
C GLU A 319 4.71 -22.79 -1.25
N GLU A 320 3.59 -22.95 -0.53
CA GLU A 320 2.31 -23.41 -1.08
C GLU A 320 1.72 -22.43 -2.11
N ASP A 321 1.83 -21.10 -1.87
CA ASP A 321 1.38 -20.07 -2.82
C ASP A 321 2.31 -19.93 -4.03
N ILE A 322 3.62 -20.23 -3.89
CA ILE A 322 4.60 -20.23 -5.00
C ILE A 322 4.44 -21.46 -5.87
N PHE A 323 4.14 -22.63 -5.28
CA PHE A 323 4.06 -23.91 -5.96
C PHE A 323 2.64 -24.40 -6.25
N ASN A 324 1.62 -23.56 -6.15
CA ASN A 324 0.28 -24.00 -6.52
C ASN A 324 -0.08 -23.62 -7.96
N PRO A 325 0.33 -24.45 -8.97
CA PRO A 325 0.00 -24.19 -10.37
C PRO A 325 -1.52 -24.27 -10.63
N LYS A 326 -2.31 -24.86 -9.71
CA LYS A 326 -3.77 -24.96 -9.82
C LYS A 326 -4.49 -23.61 -9.67
N LYS A 327 -3.83 -22.58 -9.13
CA LYS A 327 -4.40 -21.22 -9.05
C LYS A 327 -4.40 -20.52 -10.42
N TYR A 328 -3.72 -21.09 -11.42
CA TYR A 328 -3.52 -20.54 -12.75
C TYR A 328 -3.88 -21.52 -13.88
N GLN A 329 -4.40 -22.73 -13.55
CA GLN A 329 -5.00 -23.61 -14.54
C GLN A 329 -6.48 -23.26 -14.68
N PHE A 330 -6.78 -22.54 -15.75
CA PHE A 330 -8.15 -22.43 -16.25
C PHE A 330 -8.49 -23.75 -16.95
N SER A 331 -9.60 -24.38 -16.50
CA SER A 331 -10.24 -25.46 -17.23
C SER A 331 -10.59 -24.99 -18.65
N ASN A 332 -10.16 -25.81 -19.63
CA ASN A 332 -10.50 -25.70 -21.04
C ASN A 332 -12.02 -25.60 -21.27
#